data_8df484aab538571aa3a4d1b183a6c617
#
_entry.id   8df484aab538571aa3a4d1b183a6c617
#
_cell.length_a   1.000
_cell.length_b   1.000
_cell.length_c   1.000
_cell.angle_alpha   90.00
_cell.angle_beta   90.00
_cell.angle_gamma   90.00
#
_symmetry.space_group_name_H-M   'P 1'
#
loop_
_entity.id
_entity.type
_entity.pdbx_description
1 polymer ?
#
loop_
_entity_poly.entity_id
_entity_poly.type
_entity_poly.pdbx_seq_one_letter_code
_entity_poly.pdbx_strand_id
1 'polypeptide(L)'
;MKQMMDAIVKPTAGPGLELRQVPVPVPGPGEVLIKIHKTAICGSDVHIYKWNQWAQQHVKPPQVIGHEYVGEIAELGAGVTGFTVGQRVSGEGHITCGHCRNCHTGNIQWCKHHVGVGVDRDGAFAEYVCIPARNVIAIDESLPEDVVSFFDAFGNATHTALMFPLIGEDVLITGAGPIGIIAGGICKYAGARRVVITDVNEYRLAPALRMGVDAAVNTAKEDLRKVMHEQGLTEGFDVGLEMSGNAAAFHQLISVMRSGGKVSLLGLGDGPISVDMNQIITNGLTLQGIYGRKMDNWHQMSYMVQGGLDLTPVITHRFHYTDFQKGFDAMMSGKSGKVVLDWTK
;
A
#
# COMPACT_ATOMS: atom_id res chain seq x y z
N MET A 1 -13.41 -30.57 0.21
CA MET A 1 -13.37 -29.15 -0.21
C MET A 1 -14.11 -28.92 -1.52
N LYS A 2 -14.58 -27.69 -1.79
CA LYS A 2 -15.13 -27.24 -3.08
C LYS A 2 -14.07 -27.43 -4.17
N GLN A 3 -14.44 -27.94 -5.34
CA GLN A 3 -13.47 -28.16 -6.42
C GLN A 3 -13.23 -26.89 -7.25
N MET A 4 -14.21 -26.02 -7.33
CA MET A 4 -14.20 -24.75 -8.07
C MET A 4 -14.54 -23.61 -7.15
N MET A 5 -14.02 -22.41 -7.44
CA MET A 5 -14.21 -21.19 -6.66
C MET A 5 -14.50 -20.00 -7.57
N ASP A 6 -15.19 -18.99 -7.03
CA ASP A 6 -15.29 -17.70 -7.68
C ASP A 6 -13.96 -16.94 -7.62
N ALA A 7 -13.58 -16.31 -8.72
CA ALA A 7 -12.40 -15.47 -8.81
C ALA A 7 -12.59 -14.33 -9.82
N ILE A 8 -11.99 -13.18 -9.52
CA ILE A 8 -11.90 -12.04 -10.44
C ILE A 8 -10.63 -12.22 -11.26
N VAL A 9 -10.80 -12.45 -12.53
CA VAL A 9 -9.74 -12.87 -13.45
C VAL A 9 -9.47 -11.78 -14.47
N LYS A 10 -8.20 -11.59 -14.79
CA LYS A 10 -7.74 -10.95 -16.02
C LYS A 10 -7.78 -11.99 -17.14
N PRO A 11 -8.80 -12.00 -18.02
CA PRO A 11 -9.03 -13.14 -18.92
C PRO A 11 -8.12 -13.13 -20.15
N THR A 12 -7.83 -11.93 -20.66
CA THR A 12 -7.08 -11.72 -21.91
C THR A 12 -6.26 -10.43 -21.85
N ALA A 13 -5.34 -10.27 -22.79
CA ALA A 13 -4.58 -9.05 -22.99
C ALA A 13 -5.49 -7.94 -23.56
N GLY A 14 -6.07 -7.11 -22.69
CA GLY A 14 -7.00 -6.02 -23.02
C GLY A 14 -7.65 -5.43 -21.77
N PRO A 15 -8.38 -4.32 -21.85
CA PRO A 15 -9.08 -3.75 -20.71
C PRO A 15 -10.18 -4.67 -20.15
N GLY A 16 -10.45 -4.54 -18.84
CA GLY A 16 -11.53 -5.25 -18.14
C GLY A 16 -11.07 -6.48 -17.36
N LEU A 17 -11.96 -6.96 -16.51
CA LEU A 17 -11.84 -8.14 -15.66
C LEU A 17 -13.15 -8.93 -15.73
N GLU A 18 -13.14 -10.20 -15.35
CA GLU A 18 -14.31 -11.04 -15.33
C GLU A 18 -14.38 -11.86 -14.04
N LEU A 19 -15.60 -12.02 -13.50
CA LEU A 19 -15.87 -13.02 -12.48
C LEU A 19 -16.01 -14.38 -13.14
N ARG A 20 -15.18 -15.35 -12.75
CA ARG A 20 -15.14 -16.70 -13.30
C ARG A 20 -15.05 -17.76 -12.22
N GLN A 21 -15.51 -18.97 -12.56
CA GLN A 21 -15.20 -20.19 -11.82
C GLN A 21 -13.80 -20.69 -12.23
N VAL A 22 -12.92 -20.86 -11.24
CA VAL A 22 -11.59 -21.42 -11.43
C VAL A 22 -11.36 -22.58 -10.44
N PRO A 23 -10.43 -23.51 -10.69
CA PRO A 23 -10.11 -24.56 -9.72
C PRO A 23 -9.60 -23.98 -8.41
N VAL A 24 -10.02 -24.55 -7.28
CA VAL A 24 -9.40 -24.23 -5.96
C VAL A 24 -7.97 -24.73 -5.97
N PRO A 25 -6.95 -23.88 -5.67
CA PRO A 25 -5.57 -24.35 -5.65
C PRO A 25 -5.33 -25.33 -4.50
N VAL A 26 -4.43 -26.30 -4.75
CA VAL A 26 -4.00 -27.26 -3.74
C VAL A 26 -2.64 -26.83 -3.19
N PRO A 27 -2.47 -26.66 -1.86
CA PRO A 27 -1.20 -26.23 -1.31
C PRO A 27 -0.12 -27.29 -1.47
N GLY A 28 0.99 -26.92 -2.10
CA GLY A 28 2.20 -27.72 -2.20
C GLY A 28 2.99 -27.78 -0.88
N PRO A 29 4.11 -28.52 -0.84
CA PRO A 29 4.99 -28.55 0.32
C PRO A 29 5.44 -27.12 0.70
N GLY A 30 5.28 -26.74 1.96
CA GLY A 30 5.63 -25.42 2.49
C GLY A 30 4.66 -24.28 2.13
N GLU A 31 3.54 -24.56 1.47
CA GLU A 31 2.49 -23.58 1.17
C GLU A 31 1.26 -23.75 2.09
N VAL A 32 0.45 -22.72 2.17
CA VAL A 32 -0.84 -22.74 2.86
C VAL A 32 -1.96 -22.32 1.92
N LEU A 33 -3.12 -22.91 2.06
CA LEU A 33 -4.35 -22.46 1.44
C LEU A 33 -5.09 -21.53 2.42
N ILE A 34 -5.37 -20.32 1.98
CA ILE A 34 -6.08 -19.29 2.77
C ILE A 34 -7.46 -19.09 2.16
N LYS A 35 -8.51 -19.23 2.96
CA LYS A 35 -9.86 -18.82 2.60
C LYS A 35 -9.99 -17.33 2.82
N ILE A 36 -10.32 -16.60 1.78
CA ILE A 36 -10.38 -15.14 1.80
C ILE A 36 -11.69 -14.66 2.44
N HIS A 37 -11.58 -13.69 3.34
CA HIS A 37 -12.72 -12.98 3.92
C HIS A 37 -12.91 -11.64 3.24
N LYS A 38 -11.85 -10.83 3.15
CA LYS A 38 -11.90 -9.50 2.53
C LYS A 38 -10.64 -9.22 1.74
N THR A 39 -10.81 -8.44 0.69
CA THR A 39 -9.73 -7.92 -0.14
C THR A 39 -9.88 -6.42 -0.31
N ALA A 40 -8.81 -5.73 -0.69
CA ALA A 40 -8.90 -4.33 -1.03
C ALA A 40 -8.28 -4.06 -2.41
N ILE A 41 -8.89 -3.13 -3.16
CA ILE A 41 -8.41 -2.77 -4.49
C ILE A 41 -7.22 -1.83 -4.37
N CYS A 42 -6.10 -2.21 -5.03
CA CYS A 42 -4.89 -1.41 -5.16
C CYS A 42 -4.89 -0.60 -6.46
N GLY A 43 -4.03 0.43 -6.53
CA GLY A 43 -3.77 1.17 -7.77
C GLY A 43 -3.20 0.27 -8.89
N SER A 44 -2.37 -0.71 -8.55
CA SER A 44 -1.85 -1.70 -9.50
C SER A 44 -2.94 -2.57 -10.12
N ASP A 45 -4.01 -2.91 -9.39
CA ASP A 45 -5.16 -3.64 -9.94
C ASP A 45 -5.89 -2.79 -11.00
N VAL A 46 -5.94 -1.46 -10.80
CA VAL A 46 -6.50 -0.54 -11.80
C VAL A 46 -5.61 -0.48 -13.04
N HIS A 47 -4.29 -0.55 -12.91
CA HIS A 47 -3.37 -0.66 -14.05
C HIS A 47 -3.61 -1.96 -14.83
N ILE A 48 -3.84 -3.09 -14.14
CA ILE A 48 -4.19 -4.37 -14.76
C ILE A 48 -5.56 -4.28 -15.45
N TYR A 49 -6.56 -3.67 -14.78
CA TYR A 49 -7.88 -3.44 -15.37
C TYR A 49 -7.80 -2.66 -16.68
N LYS A 50 -7.06 -1.53 -16.69
CA LYS A 50 -6.87 -0.67 -17.86
C LYS A 50 -5.95 -1.26 -18.92
N TRP A 51 -5.19 -2.30 -18.58
CA TRP A 51 -4.20 -2.94 -19.45
C TRP A 51 -3.15 -1.93 -19.98
N ASN A 52 -2.64 -1.07 -19.08
CA ASN A 52 -1.62 -0.09 -19.45
C ASN A 52 -0.25 -0.77 -19.73
N GLN A 53 0.74 0.02 -20.12
CA GLN A 53 2.07 -0.47 -20.48
C GLN A 53 2.73 -1.31 -19.36
N TRP A 54 2.56 -0.91 -18.09
CA TRP A 54 3.08 -1.66 -16.96
C TRP A 54 2.43 -3.06 -16.87
N ALA A 55 1.10 -3.13 -16.97
CA ALA A 55 0.39 -4.40 -16.93
C ALA A 55 0.77 -5.34 -18.08
N GLN A 56 0.96 -4.80 -19.29
CA GLN A 56 1.41 -5.55 -20.46
C GLN A 56 2.80 -6.19 -20.28
N GLN A 57 3.65 -5.57 -19.48
CA GLN A 57 5.02 -6.07 -19.21
C GLN A 57 5.07 -7.13 -18.10
N HIS A 58 4.12 -7.11 -17.16
CA HIS A 58 4.19 -7.91 -15.93
C HIS A 58 3.14 -9.01 -15.85
N VAL A 59 1.93 -8.81 -16.36
CA VAL A 59 0.82 -9.76 -16.19
C VAL A 59 0.65 -10.65 -17.41
N LYS A 60 0.47 -11.96 -17.18
CA LYS A 60 0.28 -12.96 -18.22
C LYS A 60 -1.12 -13.58 -18.12
N PRO A 61 -2.13 -13.06 -18.83
CA PRO A 61 -3.46 -13.65 -18.83
C PRO A 61 -3.51 -15.09 -19.40
N PRO A 62 -4.45 -15.95 -18.93
CA PRO A 62 -5.45 -15.67 -17.89
C PRO A 62 -4.82 -15.72 -16.50
N GLN A 63 -5.23 -14.81 -15.59
CA GLN A 63 -4.67 -14.71 -14.23
C GLN A 63 -5.68 -14.16 -13.23
N VAL A 64 -5.77 -14.78 -12.05
CA VAL A 64 -6.46 -14.20 -10.89
C VAL A 64 -5.62 -13.06 -10.35
N ILE A 65 -6.21 -11.87 -10.15
CA ILE A 65 -5.51 -10.69 -9.68
C ILE A 65 -5.69 -10.47 -8.17
N GLY A 66 -5.14 -9.36 -7.63
CA GLY A 66 -5.29 -8.95 -6.23
C GLY A 66 -4.20 -9.49 -5.31
N HIS A 67 -3.75 -8.64 -4.38
CA HIS A 67 -2.65 -8.94 -3.45
C HIS A 67 -2.86 -8.35 -2.06
N GLU A 68 -3.96 -7.66 -1.84
CA GLU A 68 -4.36 -7.07 -0.56
C GLU A 68 -5.52 -7.90 0.01
N TYR A 69 -5.34 -8.58 1.15
CA TYR A 69 -6.35 -9.50 1.68
C TYR A 69 -6.20 -9.79 3.17
N VAL A 70 -7.28 -10.31 3.76
CA VAL A 70 -7.35 -11.00 5.04
C VAL A 70 -8.22 -12.24 4.89
N GLY A 71 -7.91 -13.29 5.63
CA GLY A 71 -8.66 -14.53 5.63
C GLY A 71 -8.25 -15.47 6.75
N GLU A 72 -8.60 -16.73 6.61
CA GLU A 72 -8.25 -17.80 7.56
C GLU A 72 -7.55 -18.96 6.82
N ILE A 73 -6.68 -19.66 7.53
CA ILE A 73 -6.02 -20.85 6.97
C ILE A 73 -7.06 -21.96 6.79
N ALA A 74 -7.24 -22.41 5.55
CA ALA A 74 -8.14 -23.50 5.20
C ALA A 74 -7.42 -24.86 5.15
N GLU A 75 -6.15 -24.87 4.72
CA GLU A 75 -5.35 -26.11 4.63
C GLU A 75 -3.84 -25.80 4.73
N LEU A 76 -3.10 -26.71 5.33
CA LEU A 76 -1.64 -26.64 5.45
C LEU A 76 -1.00 -27.70 4.53
N GLY A 77 -0.09 -27.24 3.66
CA GLY A 77 0.74 -28.11 2.86
C GLY A 77 1.76 -28.89 3.69
N ALA A 78 2.33 -29.92 3.10
CA ALA A 78 3.31 -30.77 3.77
C ALA A 78 4.50 -29.95 4.31
N GLY A 79 4.90 -30.20 5.56
CA GLY A 79 6.05 -29.56 6.21
C GLY A 79 5.77 -28.17 6.78
N VAL A 80 4.57 -27.62 6.65
CA VAL A 80 4.21 -26.36 7.30
C VAL A 80 4.06 -26.56 8.80
N THR A 81 4.71 -25.69 9.59
CA THR A 81 4.64 -25.65 11.05
C THR A 81 4.39 -24.21 11.51
N GLY A 82 3.93 -24.03 12.77
CA GLY A 82 3.72 -22.72 13.36
C GLY A 82 2.37 -22.07 13.01
N PHE A 83 1.52 -22.75 12.26
CA PHE A 83 0.17 -22.32 11.91
C PHE A 83 -0.86 -23.40 12.21
N THR A 84 -2.14 -23.00 12.34
CA THR A 84 -3.27 -23.92 12.53
C THR A 84 -4.40 -23.56 11.56
N VAL A 85 -5.18 -24.57 11.15
CA VAL A 85 -6.40 -24.36 10.36
C VAL A 85 -7.39 -23.52 11.15
N GLY A 86 -8.04 -22.56 10.51
CA GLY A 86 -8.93 -21.56 11.11
C GLY A 86 -8.21 -20.33 11.67
N GLN A 87 -6.89 -20.31 11.71
CA GLN A 87 -6.12 -19.15 12.17
C GLN A 87 -6.28 -17.97 11.21
N ARG A 88 -6.63 -16.79 11.76
CA ARG A 88 -6.73 -15.55 10.97
C ARG A 88 -5.34 -15.10 10.50
N VAL A 89 -5.24 -14.79 9.20
CA VAL A 89 -3.98 -14.44 8.55
C VAL A 89 -4.18 -13.37 7.48
N SER A 90 -3.09 -12.69 7.18
CA SER A 90 -2.84 -11.98 5.93
C SER A 90 -1.48 -12.43 5.39
N GLY A 91 -0.90 -11.76 4.40
CA GLY A 91 0.41 -12.17 3.92
C GLY A 91 1.11 -11.17 3.02
N GLU A 92 2.43 -11.30 2.99
CA GLU A 92 3.32 -10.51 2.14
C GLU A 92 3.18 -10.93 0.68
N GLY A 93 2.72 -9.99 -0.16
CA GLY A 93 2.48 -10.23 -1.58
C GLY A 93 3.75 -10.45 -2.42
N HIS A 94 4.94 -10.08 -1.91
CA HIS A 94 6.20 -10.33 -2.59
C HIS A 94 6.82 -11.65 -2.11
N ILE A 95 6.68 -12.72 -2.90
CA ILE A 95 7.32 -14.00 -2.62
C ILE A 95 8.78 -13.92 -3.06
N THR A 96 9.69 -13.92 -2.11
CA THR A 96 11.12 -13.71 -2.35
C THR A 96 11.88 -15.01 -2.56
N CYS A 97 13.04 -14.98 -3.24
CA CYS A 97 13.81 -16.19 -3.53
C CYS A 97 14.51 -16.80 -2.30
N GLY A 98 14.72 -16.03 -1.23
CA GLY A 98 15.35 -16.49 0.02
C GLY A 98 16.87 -16.61 -0.01
N HIS A 99 17.53 -16.58 -1.18
CA HIS A 99 18.96 -16.90 -1.33
C HIS A 99 19.81 -15.80 -1.99
N CYS A 100 19.23 -14.71 -2.49
CA CYS A 100 20.03 -13.59 -3.01
C CYS A 100 20.61 -12.76 -1.85
N ARG A 101 21.59 -11.90 -2.14
CA ARG A 101 22.23 -11.03 -1.14
C ARG A 101 21.21 -10.24 -0.33
N ASN A 102 20.23 -9.64 -1.00
CA ASN A 102 19.21 -8.84 -0.31
C ASN A 102 18.38 -9.67 0.67
N CYS A 103 17.98 -10.90 0.28
CA CYS A 103 17.29 -11.82 1.17
C CYS A 103 18.14 -12.21 2.38
N HIS A 104 19.44 -12.55 2.15
CA HIS A 104 20.34 -12.93 3.22
C HIS A 104 20.66 -11.81 4.21
N THR A 105 20.57 -10.54 3.78
CA THR A 105 20.81 -9.37 4.62
C THR A 105 19.56 -8.75 5.21
N GLY A 106 18.39 -9.43 5.12
CA GLY A 106 17.13 -8.95 5.67
C GLY A 106 16.42 -7.86 4.85
N ASN A 107 16.95 -7.52 3.66
CA ASN A 107 16.37 -6.52 2.75
C ASN A 107 15.53 -7.20 1.67
N ILE A 108 14.58 -8.02 2.10
CA ILE A 108 13.79 -8.89 1.23
C ILE A 108 12.96 -8.11 0.20
N GLN A 109 12.51 -6.91 0.53
CA GLN A 109 11.76 -6.02 -0.35
C GLN A 109 12.52 -5.66 -1.64
N TRP A 110 13.85 -5.80 -1.64
CA TRP A 110 14.71 -5.60 -2.80
C TRP A 110 15.20 -6.92 -3.43
N CYS A 111 14.48 -8.02 -3.21
CA CYS A 111 14.80 -9.29 -3.84
C CYS A 111 14.74 -9.17 -5.37
N LYS A 112 15.83 -9.56 -6.05
CA LYS A 112 15.90 -9.50 -7.53
C LYS A 112 14.98 -10.51 -8.25
N HIS A 113 14.53 -11.52 -7.52
CA HIS A 113 13.76 -12.65 -8.05
C HIS A 113 12.44 -12.80 -7.28
N HIS A 114 11.83 -11.69 -6.88
CA HIS A 114 10.52 -11.75 -6.24
C HIS A 114 9.45 -12.11 -7.28
N VAL A 115 8.41 -12.78 -6.79
CA VAL A 115 7.22 -13.15 -7.56
C VAL A 115 6.04 -12.47 -6.87
N GLY A 116 5.37 -11.57 -7.57
CA GLY A 116 4.22 -10.82 -7.03
C GLY A 116 2.93 -11.64 -7.07
N VAL A 117 2.28 -11.80 -5.94
CA VAL A 117 0.92 -12.36 -5.84
C VAL A 117 -0.04 -11.42 -6.58
N GLY A 118 -0.90 -11.98 -7.44
CA GLY A 118 -1.85 -11.18 -8.25
C GLY A 118 -1.23 -10.42 -9.43
N VAL A 119 0.09 -10.57 -9.66
CA VAL A 119 0.85 -9.94 -10.76
C VAL A 119 1.62 -10.96 -11.57
N ASP A 120 2.52 -11.72 -10.94
CA ASP A 120 3.35 -12.75 -11.60
C ASP A 120 2.77 -14.16 -11.41
N ARG A 121 1.86 -14.32 -10.46
CA ARG A 121 1.12 -15.56 -10.18
C ARG A 121 -0.30 -15.21 -9.71
N ASP A 122 -1.18 -16.21 -9.67
CA ASP A 122 -2.56 -16.03 -9.19
C ASP A 122 -2.62 -15.38 -7.82
N GLY A 123 -3.56 -14.46 -7.68
CA GLY A 123 -3.75 -13.57 -6.54
C GLY A 123 -4.93 -13.92 -5.66
N ALA A 124 -5.29 -12.93 -4.84
CA ALA A 124 -6.24 -13.07 -3.73
C ALA A 124 -7.67 -12.60 -4.06
N PHE A 125 -7.95 -12.09 -5.26
CA PHE A 125 -9.34 -11.77 -5.63
C PHE A 125 -10.07 -13.05 -6.04
N ALA A 126 -10.18 -13.96 -5.05
CA ALA A 126 -10.82 -15.26 -5.17
C ALA A 126 -11.30 -15.74 -3.79
N GLU A 127 -12.11 -16.80 -3.73
CA GLU A 127 -12.52 -17.39 -2.44
C GLU A 127 -11.32 -18.00 -1.68
N TYR A 128 -10.27 -18.41 -2.41
CA TYR A 128 -9.05 -18.98 -1.82
C TYR A 128 -7.79 -18.49 -2.55
N VAL A 129 -6.70 -18.36 -1.80
CA VAL A 129 -5.35 -18.13 -2.34
C VAL A 129 -4.36 -19.10 -1.71
N CYS A 130 -3.38 -19.55 -2.49
CA CYS A 130 -2.31 -20.41 -2.01
C CYS A 130 -0.98 -19.62 -2.05
N ILE A 131 -0.26 -19.54 -0.91
CA ILE A 131 1.03 -18.85 -0.81
C ILE A 131 2.00 -19.63 0.07
N PRO A 132 3.32 -19.41 -0.06
CA PRO A 132 4.31 -19.99 0.85
C PRO A 132 4.06 -19.57 2.30
N ALA A 133 4.17 -20.52 3.24
CA ALA A 133 3.94 -20.27 4.67
C ALA A 133 4.85 -19.15 5.23
N ARG A 134 6.06 -18.97 4.71
CA ARG A 134 6.97 -17.89 5.11
C ARG A 134 6.47 -16.48 4.78
N ASN A 135 5.49 -16.36 3.87
CA ASN A 135 4.85 -15.10 3.50
C ASN A 135 3.59 -14.82 4.31
N VAL A 136 3.12 -15.81 5.09
CA VAL A 136 1.90 -15.71 5.89
C VAL A 136 2.19 -15.00 7.20
N ILE A 137 1.30 -14.08 7.58
CA ILE A 137 1.36 -13.32 8.82
C ILE A 137 0.11 -13.63 9.64
N ALA A 138 0.31 -14.15 10.85
CA ALA A 138 -0.79 -14.34 11.81
C ALA A 138 -1.33 -12.96 12.23
N ILE A 139 -2.64 -12.83 12.22
CA ILE A 139 -3.36 -11.60 12.54
C ILE A 139 -4.17 -11.78 13.81
N ASP A 140 -3.99 -10.88 14.75
CA ASP A 140 -4.77 -10.86 15.99
C ASP A 140 -6.26 -10.61 15.67
N GLU A 141 -7.15 -11.36 16.34
CA GLU A 141 -8.60 -11.29 16.11
C GLU A 141 -9.22 -9.95 16.53
N SER A 142 -8.55 -9.17 17.37
CA SER A 142 -9.00 -7.83 17.76
C SER A 142 -8.89 -6.80 16.62
N LEU A 143 -8.09 -7.08 15.58
CA LEU A 143 -7.90 -6.17 14.46
C LEU A 143 -9.09 -6.21 13.49
N PRO A 144 -9.65 -5.05 13.08
CA PRO A 144 -10.75 -5.02 12.12
C PRO A 144 -10.33 -5.58 10.75
N GLU A 145 -11.06 -6.56 10.22
CA GLU A 145 -10.74 -7.19 8.93
C GLU A 145 -10.71 -6.20 7.76
N ASP A 146 -11.59 -5.20 7.76
CA ASP A 146 -11.57 -4.15 6.75
C ASP A 146 -10.21 -3.44 6.69
N VAL A 147 -9.60 -3.18 7.86
CA VAL A 147 -8.28 -2.54 7.97
C VAL A 147 -7.17 -3.51 7.58
N VAL A 148 -7.25 -4.76 8.06
CA VAL A 148 -6.24 -5.79 7.73
C VAL A 148 -6.23 -6.09 6.23
N SER A 149 -7.38 -6.01 5.55
CA SER A 149 -7.47 -6.29 4.11
C SER A 149 -6.53 -5.43 3.25
N PHE A 150 -6.14 -4.23 3.71
CA PHE A 150 -5.18 -3.36 3.00
C PHE A 150 -3.85 -3.16 3.76
N PHE A 151 -3.44 -4.12 4.55
CA PHE A 151 -2.13 -4.08 5.22
C PHE A 151 -0.96 -4.00 4.24
N ASP A 152 -1.13 -4.44 3.01
CA ASP A 152 -0.17 -4.18 1.93
C ASP A 152 0.09 -2.68 1.75
N ALA A 153 -0.93 -1.88 1.51
CA ALA A 153 -0.83 -0.43 1.36
C ALA A 153 -0.38 0.25 2.67
N PHE A 154 -0.86 -0.25 3.82
CA PHE A 154 -0.44 0.24 5.13
C PHE A 154 1.06 -0.03 5.37
N GLY A 155 1.57 -1.17 4.95
CA GLY A 155 3.00 -1.50 5.04
C GLY A 155 3.88 -0.56 4.22
N ASN A 156 3.46 -0.22 3.01
CA ASN A 156 4.15 0.76 2.18
C ASN A 156 4.17 2.15 2.85
N ALA A 157 3.04 2.57 3.44
CA ALA A 157 2.96 3.81 4.21
C ALA A 157 3.86 3.78 5.45
N THR A 158 3.86 2.65 6.20
CA THR A 158 4.68 2.44 7.39
C THR A 158 6.17 2.50 7.07
N HIS A 159 6.61 1.76 6.03
CA HIS A 159 8.01 1.78 5.60
C HIS A 159 8.47 3.18 5.20
N THR A 160 7.61 3.93 4.50
CA THR A 160 7.92 5.29 4.03
C THR A 160 7.95 6.29 5.18
N ALA A 161 6.95 6.29 6.04
CA ALA A 161 6.82 7.25 7.14
C ALA A 161 7.90 7.04 8.21
N LEU A 162 8.18 5.77 8.56
CA LEU A 162 9.14 5.43 9.61
C LEU A 162 10.59 5.28 9.09
N MET A 163 10.87 5.68 7.85
CA MET A 163 12.25 5.64 7.31
C MET A 163 13.19 6.56 8.08
N PHE A 164 12.69 7.69 8.53
CA PHE A 164 13.43 8.67 9.33
C PHE A 164 12.71 8.93 10.66
N PRO A 165 13.43 9.37 11.71
CA PRO A 165 12.81 9.78 12.97
C PRO A 165 11.76 10.87 12.75
N LEU A 166 10.64 10.78 13.50
CA LEU A 166 9.49 11.68 13.32
C LEU A 166 9.16 12.49 14.60
N ILE A 167 9.65 12.06 15.78
CA ILE A 167 9.28 12.69 17.04
C ILE A 167 9.77 14.14 17.06
N GLY A 168 8.81 15.07 17.15
CA GLY A 168 9.08 16.50 17.17
C GLY A 168 9.36 17.14 15.81
N GLU A 169 9.41 16.36 14.73
CA GLU A 169 9.73 16.84 13.38
C GLU A 169 8.51 17.41 12.66
N ASP A 170 8.74 18.31 11.70
CA ASP A 170 7.75 18.84 10.79
C ASP A 170 7.77 18.03 9.49
N VAL A 171 6.61 17.49 9.11
CA VAL A 171 6.48 16.55 8.00
C VAL A 171 5.64 17.13 6.88
N LEU A 172 6.13 17.05 5.64
CA LEU A 172 5.35 17.31 4.42
C LEU A 172 5.12 16.00 3.66
N ILE A 173 3.86 15.75 3.31
CA ILE A 173 3.46 14.62 2.47
C ILE A 173 2.90 15.16 1.17
N THR A 174 3.47 14.77 0.02
CA THR A 174 2.92 15.08 -1.29
C THR A 174 2.16 13.90 -1.86
N GLY A 175 0.88 14.12 -2.18
CA GLY A 175 -0.06 13.10 -2.62
C GLY A 175 -0.93 12.54 -1.50
N ALA A 176 -2.20 12.93 -1.48
CA ALA A 176 -3.24 12.41 -0.58
C ALA A 176 -3.98 11.20 -1.18
N GLY A 177 -3.25 10.30 -1.85
CA GLY A 177 -3.76 8.96 -2.15
C GLY A 177 -3.91 8.14 -0.86
N PRO A 178 -4.52 6.94 -0.91
CA PRO A 178 -4.72 6.12 0.29
C PRO A 178 -3.45 5.91 1.11
N ILE A 179 -2.31 5.66 0.46
CA ILE A 179 -1.02 5.45 1.14
C ILE A 179 -0.54 6.74 1.81
N GLY A 180 -0.66 7.91 1.15
CA GLY A 180 -0.27 9.20 1.73
C GLY A 180 -1.14 9.59 2.92
N ILE A 181 -2.45 9.34 2.86
CA ILE A 181 -3.38 9.57 3.97
C ILE A 181 -3.02 8.69 5.17
N ILE A 182 -2.74 7.40 4.95
CA ILE A 182 -2.29 6.47 5.99
C ILE A 182 -0.97 6.97 6.59
N ALA A 183 0.00 7.37 5.76
CA ALA A 183 1.29 7.90 6.22
C ALA A 183 1.10 9.14 7.10
N GLY A 184 0.14 10.02 6.78
CA GLY A 184 -0.23 11.17 7.63
C GLY A 184 -0.66 10.76 9.03
N GLY A 185 -1.54 9.77 9.14
CA GLY A 185 -1.95 9.19 10.42
C GLY A 185 -0.79 8.57 11.19
N ILE A 186 0.09 7.82 10.50
CA ILE A 186 1.31 7.25 11.10
C ILE A 186 2.22 8.35 11.65
N CYS A 187 2.48 9.41 10.88
CA CYS A 187 3.34 10.51 11.31
C CYS A 187 2.81 11.17 12.59
N LYS A 188 1.50 11.41 12.68
CA LYS A 188 0.87 11.96 13.90
C LYS A 188 0.97 10.98 15.06
N TYR A 189 0.65 9.71 14.83
CA TYR A 189 0.77 8.66 15.85
C TYR A 189 2.20 8.51 16.38
N ALA A 190 3.21 8.64 15.51
CA ALA A 190 4.62 8.55 15.86
C ALA A 190 5.19 9.82 16.51
N GLY A 191 4.40 10.88 16.71
CA GLY A 191 4.80 12.06 17.45
C GLY A 191 5.40 13.19 16.61
N ALA A 192 5.11 13.25 15.31
CA ALA A 192 5.47 14.42 14.49
C ALA A 192 4.80 15.70 15.03
N ARG A 193 5.55 16.82 15.05
CA ARG A 193 5.08 18.10 15.56
C ARG A 193 3.99 18.67 14.68
N ARG A 194 4.25 18.75 13.38
CA ARG A 194 3.30 19.19 12.35
C ARG A 194 3.32 18.19 11.21
N VAL A 195 2.16 17.89 10.66
CA VAL A 195 2.00 17.08 9.46
C VAL A 195 1.13 17.85 8.47
N VAL A 196 1.70 18.22 7.35
CA VAL A 196 1.00 18.86 6.23
C VAL A 196 0.95 17.88 5.08
N ILE A 197 -0.24 17.68 4.50
CA ILE A 197 -0.42 16.85 3.30
C ILE A 197 -0.93 17.70 2.14
N THR A 198 -0.45 17.43 0.93
CA THR A 198 -0.86 18.16 -0.27
C THR A 198 -1.44 17.23 -1.33
N ASP A 199 -2.43 17.71 -2.07
CA ASP A 199 -2.96 17.08 -3.28
C ASP A 199 -3.63 18.16 -4.16
N VAL A 200 -3.92 17.84 -5.40
CA VAL A 200 -4.76 18.66 -6.29
C VAL A 200 -6.21 18.20 -6.30
N ASN A 201 -6.50 17.04 -5.73
CA ASN A 201 -7.83 16.46 -5.64
C ASN A 201 -8.47 16.74 -4.26
N GLU A 202 -9.43 17.66 -4.24
CA GLU A 202 -10.15 18.08 -3.03
C GLU A 202 -10.80 16.94 -2.24
N TYR A 203 -11.33 15.94 -2.95
CA TYR A 203 -11.99 14.78 -2.33
C TYR A 203 -11.04 14.02 -1.37
N ARG A 204 -9.75 13.97 -1.70
CA ARG A 204 -8.74 13.20 -0.94
C ARG A 204 -8.23 13.93 0.31
N LEU A 205 -8.40 15.24 0.36
CA LEU A 205 -7.91 16.06 1.49
C LEU A 205 -8.75 15.90 2.76
N ALA A 206 -10.07 15.76 2.62
CA ALA A 206 -10.95 15.57 3.76
C ALA A 206 -10.68 14.28 4.58
N PRO A 207 -10.46 13.11 3.98
CA PRO A 207 -9.98 11.93 4.71
C PRO A 207 -8.66 12.16 5.45
N ALA A 208 -7.70 12.90 4.87
CA ALA A 208 -6.42 13.19 5.52
C ALA A 208 -6.61 13.99 6.82
N LEU A 209 -7.49 15.01 6.82
CA LEU A 209 -7.83 15.76 8.04
C LEU A 209 -8.43 14.85 9.13
N ARG A 210 -9.27 13.89 8.74
CA ARG A 210 -9.83 12.92 9.71
C ARG A 210 -8.76 11.97 10.30
N MET A 211 -7.63 11.80 9.61
CA MET A 211 -6.46 11.07 10.14
C MET A 211 -5.60 11.91 11.08
N GLY A 212 -5.99 13.15 11.37
CA GLY A 212 -5.34 14.01 12.35
C GLY A 212 -4.16 14.83 11.83
N VAL A 213 -3.96 14.94 10.50
CA VAL A 213 -2.95 15.86 9.95
C VAL A 213 -3.31 17.32 10.29
N ASP A 214 -2.31 18.17 10.50
CA ASP A 214 -2.50 19.55 10.94
C ASP A 214 -3.02 20.45 9.81
N ALA A 215 -2.66 20.16 8.55
CA ALA A 215 -3.20 20.86 7.38
C ALA A 215 -3.24 19.93 6.15
N ALA A 216 -4.28 20.14 5.32
CA ALA A 216 -4.45 19.44 4.05
C ALA A 216 -4.67 20.50 2.95
N VAL A 217 -3.71 20.63 2.03
CA VAL A 217 -3.57 21.76 1.13
C VAL A 217 -3.82 21.35 -0.31
N ASN A 218 -4.77 22.02 -0.97
CA ASN A 218 -4.94 21.92 -2.41
C ASN A 218 -3.97 22.86 -3.13
N THR A 219 -2.84 22.33 -3.60
CA THR A 219 -1.78 23.14 -4.21
C THR A 219 -2.12 23.72 -5.59
N ALA A 220 -3.26 23.34 -6.17
CA ALA A 220 -3.81 24.02 -7.35
C ALA A 220 -4.57 25.31 -6.98
N LYS A 221 -4.92 25.50 -5.68
CA LYS A 221 -5.73 26.63 -5.20
C LYS A 221 -5.04 27.50 -4.16
N GLU A 222 -4.10 26.92 -3.41
CA GLU A 222 -3.47 27.55 -2.27
C GLU A 222 -1.94 27.50 -2.36
N ASP A 223 -1.29 28.56 -1.89
CA ASP A 223 0.17 28.60 -1.78
C ASP A 223 0.63 27.84 -0.52
N LEU A 224 1.38 26.78 -0.71
CA LEU A 224 1.93 25.98 0.38
C LEU A 224 2.81 26.83 1.34
N ARG A 225 3.55 27.83 0.82
CA ARG A 225 4.40 28.69 1.67
C ARG A 225 3.57 29.57 2.62
N LYS A 226 2.37 29.99 2.19
CA LYS A 226 1.44 30.69 3.05
C LYS A 226 0.97 29.77 4.19
N VAL A 227 0.57 28.55 3.86
CA VAL A 227 0.14 27.57 4.88
C VAL A 227 1.29 27.24 5.84
N MET A 228 2.52 27.08 5.35
CA MET A 228 3.72 26.91 6.20
C MET A 228 3.85 28.04 7.22
N HIS A 229 3.73 29.30 6.79
CA HIS A 229 3.80 30.45 7.68
C HIS A 229 2.68 30.42 8.74
N GLU A 230 1.45 30.12 8.34
CA GLU A 230 0.30 29.99 9.23
C GLU A 230 0.47 28.85 10.26
N GLN A 231 1.18 27.79 9.89
CA GLN A 231 1.53 26.65 10.78
C GLN A 231 2.80 26.92 11.63
N GLY A 232 3.43 28.09 11.47
CA GLY A 232 4.66 28.43 12.20
C GLY A 232 5.91 27.69 11.70
N LEU A 233 5.93 27.25 10.44
CA LEU A 233 7.04 26.55 9.79
C LEU A 233 7.96 27.59 9.12
N THR A 234 8.90 28.14 9.88
CA THR A 234 9.77 29.23 9.40
C THR A 234 11.03 28.77 8.69
N GLU A 235 11.52 27.54 8.97
CA GLU A 235 12.77 27.01 8.43
C GLU A 235 12.55 25.98 7.30
N GLY A 236 11.33 25.52 7.10
CA GLY A 236 10.98 24.45 6.18
C GLY A 236 10.64 23.14 6.91
N PHE A 237 10.45 22.07 6.14
CA PHE A 237 10.11 20.75 6.67
C PHE A 237 11.37 19.92 6.93
N ASP A 238 11.35 19.15 8.03
CA ASP A 238 12.42 18.22 8.42
C ASP A 238 12.37 16.93 7.60
N VAL A 239 11.17 16.39 7.43
CA VAL A 239 10.93 15.13 6.72
C VAL A 239 9.91 15.33 5.61
N GLY A 240 10.26 14.89 4.42
CA GLY A 240 9.38 14.86 3.25
C GLY A 240 8.99 13.43 2.87
N LEU A 241 7.71 13.21 2.56
CA LEU A 241 7.23 11.93 2.03
C LEU A 241 6.64 12.18 0.65
N GLU A 242 7.37 11.79 -0.40
CA GLU A 242 6.89 11.89 -1.77
C GLU A 242 6.06 10.64 -2.11
N MET A 243 4.74 10.80 -2.18
CA MET A 243 3.77 9.72 -2.34
C MET A 243 2.95 9.85 -3.64
N SER A 244 3.21 10.87 -4.44
CA SER A 244 2.42 11.19 -5.65
C SER A 244 3.01 10.64 -6.95
N GLY A 245 4.35 10.53 -7.02
CA GLY A 245 5.07 10.26 -8.26
C GLY A 245 5.02 11.41 -9.28
N ASN A 246 4.53 12.59 -8.88
CA ASN A 246 4.37 13.74 -9.76
C ASN A 246 5.57 14.67 -9.68
N ALA A 247 6.14 15.05 -10.85
CA ALA A 247 7.32 15.90 -10.90
C ALA A 247 7.11 17.28 -10.24
N ALA A 248 5.95 17.92 -10.45
CA ALA A 248 5.67 19.21 -9.83
C ALA A 248 5.55 19.13 -8.30
N ALA A 249 4.92 18.06 -7.81
CA ALA A 249 4.81 17.79 -6.37
C ALA A 249 6.18 17.50 -5.74
N PHE A 250 7.04 16.72 -6.42
CA PHE A 250 8.41 16.49 -6.01
C PHE A 250 9.23 17.80 -5.93
N HIS A 251 9.19 18.65 -6.98
CA HIS A 251 9.91 19.92 -6.98
C HIS A 251 9.39 20.86 -5.88
N GLN A 252 8.08 20.91 -5.67
CA GLN A 252 7.50 21.68 -4.59
C GLN A 252 8.01 21.19 -3.22
N LEU A 253 7.98 19.88 -2.98
CA LEU A 253 8.51 19.27 -1.75
C LEU A 253 9.96 19.68 -1.50
N ILE A 254 10.86 19.45 -2.48
CA ILE A 254 12.28 19.79 -2.33
C ILE A 254 12.50 21.30 -2.07
N SER A 255 11.66 22.18 -2.65
CA SER A 255 11.80 23.64 -2.52
C SER A 255 11.45 24.19 -1.13
N VAL A 256 10.80 23.38 -0.28
CA VAL A 256 10.33 23.77 1.05
C VAL A 256 10.96 22.94 2.18
N MET A 257 11.88 22.04 1.85
CA MET A 257 12.67 21.33 2.86
C MET A 257 13.68 22.28 3.50
N ARG A 258 13.90 22.14 4.81
CA ARG A 258 15.01 22.82 5.47
C ARG A 258 16.36 22.25 5.04
N SER A 259 17.46 22.98 5.28
CA SER A 259 18.79 22.42 5.11
C SER A 259 19.01 21.24 6.06
N GLY A 260 19.58 20.15 5.57
CA GLY A 260 19.70 18.86 6.27
C GLY A 260 18.42 18.03 6.32
N GLY A 261 17.37 18.45 5.62
CA GLY A 261 16.08 17.71 5.52
C GLY A 261 16.23 16.34 4.84
N LYS A 262 15.28 15.46 5.10
CA LYS A 262 15.30 14.06 4.66
C LYS A 262 14.02 13.74 3.89
N VAL A 263 14.12 13.04 2.78
CA VAL A 263 12.98 12.74 1.90
C VAL A 263 12.91 11.25 1.59
N SER A 264 11.76 10.64 1.89
CA SER A 264 11.39 9.29 1.46
C SER A 264 10.61 9.37 0.15
N LEU A 265 11.02 8.61 -0.87
CA LEU A 265 10.44 8.60 -2.21
C LEU A 265 9.73 7.26 -2.44
N LEU A 266 8.41 7.25 -2.50
CA LEU A 266 7.58 6.07 -2.78
C LEU A 266 6.79 6.20 -4.07
N GLY A 267 6.30 7.38 -4.41
CA GLY A 267 5.47 7.60 -5.60
C GLY A 267 6.18 7.21 -6.90
N LEU A 268 5.57 6.31 -7.67
CA LEU A 268 6.05 5.97 -9.00
C LEU A 268 5.38 6.87 -10.03
N GLY A 269 6.18 7.57 -10.83
CA GLY A 269 5.72 8.45 -11.90
C GLY A 269 5.75 7.80 -13.29
N ASP A 270 5.13 8.46 -14.25
CA ASP A 270 5.05 7.99 -15.65
C ASP A 270 6.34 8.19 -16.46
N GLY A 271 7.39 8.74 -15.85
CA GLY A 271 8.67 8.99 -16.54
C GLY A 271 9.74 9.63 -15.65
N PRO A 272 10.91 9.97 -16.22
CA PRO A 272 12.00 10.57 -15.47
C PRO A 272 11.63 11.96 -14.94
N ILE A 273 12.04 12.26 -13.70
CA ILE A 273 11.93 13.57 -13.07
C ILE A 273 13.31 14.23 -13.10
N SER A 274 13.41 15.46 -13.68
CA SER A 274 14.64 16.24 -13.61
C SER A 274 14.88 16.77 -12.19
N VAL A 275 16.13 16.80 -11.75
CA VAL A 275 16.51 17.24 -10.41
C VAL A 275 17.64 18.25 -10.50
N ASP A 276 17.50 19.39 -9.82
CA ASP A 276 18.61 20.30 -9.59
C ASP A 276 19.52 19.72 -8.49
N MET A 277 20.62 19.10 -8.92
CA MET A 277 21.59 18.50 -8.00
C MET A 277 22.28 19.55 -7.11
N ASN A 278 22.43 20.82 -7.56
CA ASN A 278 23.00 21.85 -6.72
C ASN A 278 22.10 22.16 -5.53
N GLN A 279 20.79 22.18 -5.72
CA GLN A 279 19.85 22.36 -4.63
C GLN A 279 19.96 21.22 -3.59
N ILE A 280 20.07 19.97 -4.03
CA ILE A 280 20.25 18.82 -3.14
C ILE A 280 21.59 18.97 -2.35
N ILE A 281 22.68 19.30 -3.04
CA ILE A 281 24.02 19.38 -2.46
C ILE A 281 24.12 20.55 -1.46
N THR A 282 23.70 21.76 -1.88
CA THR A 282 23.87 22.97 -1.06
C THR A 282 22.96 22.98 0.17
N ASN A 283 21.81 22.30 0.11
CA ASN A 283 20.93 22.13 1.27
C ASN A 283 21.21 20.84 2.06
N GLY A 284 22.17 20.01 1.65
CA GLY A 284 22.52 18.77 2.35
C GLY A 284 21.34 17.80 2.48
N LEU A 285 20.45 17.72 1.47
CA LEU A 285 19.27 16.87 1.53
C LEU A 285 19.62 15.39 1.39
N THR A 286 18.92 14.56 2.16
CA THR A 286 18.97 13.10 2.02
C THR A 286 17.74 12.63 1.25
N LEU A 287 17.92 11.92 0.14
CA LEU A 287 16.84 11.31 -0.64
C LEU A 287 16.93 9.78 -0.55
N GLN A 288 15.87 9.14 -0.08
CA GLN A 288 15.82 7.68 0.11
C GLN A 288 14.66 7.07 -0.67
N GLY A 289 14.97 6.23 -1.66
CA GLY A 289 13.96 5.43 -2.37
C GLY A 289 13.39 4.35 -1.46
N ILE A 290 12.07 4.23 -1.47
CA ILE A 290 11.30 3.21 -0.74
C ILE A 290 10.61 2.31 -1.74
N TYR A 291 10.67 1.01 -1.50
CA TYR A 291 9.95 0.00 -2.29
C TYR A 291 9.44 -1.10 -1.39
N GLY A 292 8.15 -1.42 -1.50
CA GLY A 292 7.52 -2.42 -0.67
C GLY A 292 7.65 -2.14 0.84
N ARG A 293 7.79 -3.18 1.63
CA ARG A 293 7.88 -3.11 3.10
C ARG A 293 8.83 -4.19 3.63
N LYS A 294 9.33 -3.97 4.84
CA LYS A 294 10.09 -4.98 5.59
C LYS A 294 9.12 -5.92 6.32
N MET A 295 9.54 -7.14 6.62
CA MET A 295 8.73 -8.06 7.42
C MET A 295 8.39 -7.49 8.80
N ASP A 296 9.30 -6.73 9.41
CA ASP A 296 9.07 -6.06 10.69
C ASP A 296 7.90 -5.05 10.64
N ASN A 297 7.66 -4.43 9.49
CA ASN A 297 6.53 -3.51 9.33
C ASN A 297 5.17 -4.20 9.58
N TRP A 298 5.03 -5.50 9.32
CA TRP A 298 3.80 -6.25 9.59
C TRP A 298 3.46 -6.26 11.08
N HIS A 299 4.46 -6.41 11.95
CA HIS A 299 4.28 -6.33 13.40
C HIS A 299 4.00 -4.89 13.85
N GLN A 300 4.75 -3.92 13.33
CA GLN A 300 4.54 -2.51 13.63
C GLN A 300 3.11 -2.06 13.27
N MET A 301 2.60 -2.45 12.11
CA MET A 301 1.22 -2.16 11.68
C MET A 301 0.19 -2.70 12.67
N SER A 302 0.31 -3.97 13.03
CA SER A 302 -0.58 -4.62 14.00
C SER A 302 -0.58 -3.88 15.34
N TYR A 303 0.61 -3.56 15.86
CA TYR A 303 0.76 -2.85 17.14
C TYR A 303 0.26 -1.41 17.08
N MET A 304 0.43 -0.69 15.97
CA MET A 304 -0.12 0.65 15.82
C MET A 304 -1.64 0.65 15.86
N VAL A 305 -2.32 -0.30 15.19
CA VAL A 305 -3.78 -0.40 15.23
C VAL A 305 -4.25 -0.80 16.63
N GLN A 306 -3.62 -1.79 17.27
CA GLN A 306 -3.91 -2.15 18.66
C GLN A 306 -3.66 -1.00 19.64
N GLY A 307 -2.67 -0.15 19.36
CA GLY A 307 -2.34 1.05 20.11
C GLY A 307 -3.26 2.25 19.86
N GLY A 308 -4.29 2.09 19.01
CA GLY A 308 -5.33 3.09 18.77
C GLY A 308 -5.19 3.90 17.48
N LEU A 309 -4.27 3.55 16.56
CA LEU A 309 -4.26 4.16 15.23
C LEU A 309 -5.51 3.71 14.46
N ASP A 310 -6.45 4.63 14.24
CA ASP A 310 -7.67 4.38 13.46
C ASP A 310 -7.45 4.67 11.98
N LEU A 311 -7.54 3.63 11.14
CA LEU A 311 -7.44 3.71 9.68
C LEU A 311 -8.81 3.69 8.97
N THR A 312 -9.91 3.62 9.72
CA THR A 312 -11.26 3.58 9.13
C THR A 312 -11.60 4.79 8.25
N PRO A 313 -11.09 6.03 8.51
CA PRO A 313 -11.33 7.16 7.64
C PRO A 313 -10.82 7.01 6.20
N VAL A 314 -9.88 6.07 5.97
CA VAL A 314 -9.32 5.80 4.64
C VAL A 314 -10.26 4.94 3.79
N ILE A 315 -11.14 4.15 4.44
CA ILE A 315 -12.08 3.24 3.75
C ILE A 315 -13.29 4.03 3.29
N THR A 316 -13.48 4.14 1.99
CA THR A 316 -14.58 4.94 1.41
C THR A 316 -15.70 4.09 0.84
N HIS A 317 -15.41 2.87 0.41
CA HIS A 317 -16.39 1.99 -0.22
C HIS A 317 -16.22 0.54 0.26
N ARG A 318 -17.34 -0.15 0.37
CA ARG A 318 -17.43 -1.59 0.64
C ARG A 318 -18.42 -2.19 -0.33
N PHE A 319 -18.01 -3.22 -1.03
CA PHE A 319 -18.88 -3.95 -1.96
C PHE A 319 -18.76 -5.45 -1.70
N HIS A 320 -19.78 -6.19 -2.00
CA HIS A 320 -19.66 -7.64 -2.17
C HIS A 320 -18.80 -7.92 -3.41
N TYR A 321 -18.00 -8.99 -3.42
CA TYR A 321 -17.08 -9.28 -4.51
C TYR A 321 -17.74 -9.39 -5.89
N THR A 322 -19.03 -9.83 -5.94
CA THR A 322 -19.80 -9.86 -7.20
C THR A 322 -20.06 -8.48 -7.80
N ASP A 323 -19.97 -7.44 -6.97
CA ASP A 323 -20.10 -6.04 -7.36
C ASP A 323 -18.72 -5.37 -7.64
N PHE A 324 -17.68 -6.17 -7.84
CA PHE A 324 -16.31 -5.67 -8.03
C PHE A 324 -16.18 -4.55 -9.06
N GLN A 325 -16.99 -4.58 -10.12
CA GLN A 325 -17.00 -3.55 -11.16
C GLN A 325 -17.29 -2.16 -10.57
N LYS A 326 -18.27 -2.04 -9.64
CA LYS A 326 -18.55 -0.78 -8.92
C LYS A 326 -17.33 -0.30 -8.13
N GLY A 327 -16.56 -1.24 -7.57
CA GLY A 327 -15.31 -0.94 -6.86
C GLY A 327 -14.24 -0.35 -7.78
N PHE A 328 -14.01 -0.95 -8.94
CA PHE A 328 -13.10 -0.43 -9.97
C PHE A 328 -13.56 0.92 -10.53
N ASP A 329 -14.85 1.09 -10.77
CA ASP A 329 -15.43 2.37 -11.24
C ASP A 329 -15.21 3.48 -10.19
N ALA A 330 -15.41 3.19 -8.90
CA ALA A 330 -15.10 4.12 -7.82
C ALA A 330 -13.62 4.52 -7.80
N MET A 331 -12.70 3.55 -7.93
CA MET A 331 -11.26 3.82 -8.02
C MET A 331 -10.91 4.70 -9.22
N MET A 332 -11.47 4.41 -10.40
CA MET A 332 -11.21 5.15 -11.63
C MET A 332 -11.80 6.55 -11.64
N SER A 333 -12.85 6.80 -10.87
CA SER A 333 -13.47 8.13 -10.73
C SER A 333 -12.57 9.16 -10.02
N GLY A 334 -11.50 8.71 -9.33
CA GLY A 334 -10.68 9.54 -8.47
C GLY A 334 -11.36 9.99 -7.16
N LYS A 335 -12.58 9.53 -6.90
CA LYS A 335 -13.37 9.84 -5.70
C LYS A 335 -13.45 8.62 -4.77
N SER A 336 -12.30 8.03 -4.47
CA SER A 336 -12.19 6.92 -3.53
C SER A 336 -10.90 7.03 -2.70
N GLY A 337 -10.96 6.49 -1.49
CA GLY A 337 -9.84 6.01 -0.70
C GLY A 337 -9.66 4.51 -0.93
N LYS A 338 -9.57 3.71 0.14
CA LYS A 338 -9.58 2.24 0.02
C LYS A 338 -10.99 1.74 -0.29
N VAL A 339 -11.05 0.82 -1.22
CA VAL A 339 -12.26 0.08 -1.63
C VAL A 339 -12.07 -1.37 -1.20
N VAL A 340 -12.96 -1.85 -0.34
CA VAL A 340 -12.93 -3.21 0.21
C VAL A 340 -13.96 -4.06 -0.53
N LEU A 341 -13.57 -5.29 -0.89
CA LEU A 341 -14.45 -6.32 -1.42
C LEU A 341 -14.65 -7.40 -0.37
N ASP A 342 -15.90 -7.70 -0.03
CA ASP A 342 -16.29 -8.72 0.94
C ASP A 342 -16.56 -10.04 0.22
N TRP A 343 -15.85 -11.11 0.63
CA TRP A 343 -15.96 -12.47 0.11
C TRP A 343 -16.76 -13.37 1.06
N THR A 344 -17.20 -12.85 2.20
CA THR A 344 -18.09 -13.56 3.12
C THR A 344 -19.54 -13.43 2.68
N LYS A 345 -20.34 -14.47 2.91
CA LYS A 345 -21.76 -14.47 2.58
C LYS A 345 -22.59 -14.04 3.77
#